data_febb6422d8fac24cb4ab14a3a6186d00
#
_entry.id   febb6422d8fac24cb4ab14a3a6186d00
#
_cell.length_a   1.000
_cell.length_b   1.000
_cell.length_c   1.000
_cell.angle_alpha   90.00
_cell.angle_beta   90.00
_cell.angle_gamma   90.00
#
_symmetry.space_group_name_H-M   'P 1'
#
loop_
_entity.id
_entity.type
_entity.pdbx_description
1 polymer ?
#
loop_
_entity_poly.entity_id
_entity_poly.type
_entity_poly.pdbx_seq_one_letter_code
_entity_poly.pdbx_strand_id
1 'polypeptide(L)'
;NAVAAYVRDCGRDVVIFPAGLEGKFSLEDTWCAGLILADLGAQELGDGARTAKLVCEQIDRHELVNTTHGKRLQNLGLHGDLAFCLELDRSSGVIIWDQASGWGALKR
;
A
#
# COMPACT_ATOMS: atom_id res chain seq x y z
N ASN A 1 -1.13 7.29 5.34
CA ASN A 1 -1.93 8.26 6.08
C ASN A 1 -2.65 9.27 5.16
N ALA A 2 -1.94 9.97 4.27
CA ALA A 2 -2.58 10.94 3.34
C ALA A 2 -3.67 10.30 2.49
N VAL A 3 -3.42 9.11 1.92
CA VAL A 3 -4.40 8.37 1.12
C VAL A 3 -5.63 8.00 1.96
N ALA A 4 -5.43 7.46 3.16
CA ALA A 4 -6.54 7.08 4.04
C ALA A 4 -7.39 8.29 4.43
N ALA A 5 -6.77 9.43 4.73
CA ALA A 5 -7.49 10.67 5.03
C ALA A 5 -8.34 11.12 3.83
N TYR A 6 -7.74 11.18 2.65
CA TYR A 6 -8.43 11.56 1.43
C TYR A 6 -9.63 10.65 1.13
N VAL A 7 -9.43 9.34 1.22
CA VAL A 7 -10.48 8.35 0.94
C VAL A 7 -11.62 8.45 1.95
N ARG A 8 -11.30 8.66 3.23
CA ARG A 8 -12.31 8.87 4.28
C ARG A 8 -13.19 10.09 3.98
N ASP A 9 -12.58 11.18 3.54
CA ASP A 9 -13.30 12.40 3.18
C ASP A 9 -14.21 12.22 1.96
N CYS A 10 -13.92 11.26 1.09
CA CYS A 10 -14.78 10.91 -0.04
C CYS A 10 -16.11 10.26 0.39
N GLY A 11 -16.17 9.62 1.56
CA GLY A 11 -17.40 9.02 2.12
C GLY A 11 -18.00 7.91 1.26
N ARG A 12 -17.19 7.13 0.57
CA ARG A 12 -17.61 6.06 -0.36
C ARG A 12 -17.07 4.70 0.07
N ASP A 13 -17.66 3.65 -0.45
CA ASP A 13 -17.07 2.32 -0.40
C ASP A 13 -15.71 2.30 -1.09
N VAL A 14 -14.79 1.52 -0.54
CA VAL A 14 -13.39 1.51 -0.96
C VAL A 14 -12.97 0.14 -1.40
N VAL A 15 -12.31 0.07 -2.54
CA VAL A 15 -11.58 -1.12 -2.98
C VAL A 15 -10.10 -0.76 -3.05
N ILE A 16 -9.26 -1.53 -2.37
CA ILE A 16 -7.81 -1.44 -2.48
C ILE A 16 -7.36 -2.53 -3.43
N PHE A 17 -6.62 -2.15 -4.46
CA PHE A 17 -6.18 -3.07 -5.50
C PHE A 17 -4.66 -3.22 -5.48
N PRO A 18 -4.11 -4.28 -4.84
CA PRO A 18 -2.69 -4.59 -4.90
C PRO A 18 -2.27 -4.92 -6.35
N ALA A 19 -1.20 -4.30 -6.82
CA ALA A 19 -0.72 -4.50 -8.17
C ALA A 19 -0.11 -5.90 -8.38
N GLY A 20 0.48 -6.43 -7.34
CA GLY A 20 1.20 -7.69 -7.41
C GLY A 20 2.55 -7.60 -8.13
N LEU A 21 3.18 -8.74 -8.31
CA LEU A 21 4.43 -8.86 -9.05
C LEU A 21 4.29 -9.95 -10.10
N GLU A 22 4.39 -9.57 -11.39
CA GLU A 22 4.29 -10.51 -12.53
C GLU A 22 3.02 -11.39 -12.47
N GLY A 23 1.89 -10.79 -12.11
CA GLY A 23 0.61 -11.49 -11.96
C GLY A 23 0.50 -12.38 -10.71
N LYS A 24 1.45 -12.29 -9.79
CA LYS A 24 1.47 -13.06 -8.55
C LYS A 24 1.16 -12.17 -7.34
N PHE A 25 0.76 -12.82 -6.26
CA PHE A 25 0.57 -12.19 -4.97
C PHE A 25 1.84 -11.47 -4.48
N SER A 26 1.68 -10.27 -3.95
CA SER A 26 2.75 -9.50 -3.31
C SER A 26 2.40 -9.29 -1.83
N LEU A 27 3.29 -9.73 -0.96
CA LEU A 27 3.12 -9.57 0.48
C LEU A 27 3.23 -8.11 0.89
N GLU A 28 4.13 -7.36 0.26
CA GLU A 28 4.36 -5.93 0.51
C GLU A 28 3.12 -5.10 0.18
N ASP A 29 2.49 -5.38 -0.97
CA ASP A 29 1.28 -4.68 -1.39
C ASP A 29 0.13 -4.97 -0.42
N THR A 30 0.00 -6.23 0.00
CA THR A 30 -1.01 -6.66 0.96
C THR A 30 -0.78 -6.02 2.32
N TRP A 31 0.46 -5.93 2.76
CA TRP A 31 0.85 -5.25 4.00
C TRP A 31 0.52 -3.76 3.94
N CYS A 32 0.83 -3.10 2.82
CA CYS A 32 0.50 -1.69 2.58
C CYS A 32 -1.03 -1.48 2.59
N ALA A 33 -1.79 -2.37 1.95
CA ALA A 33 -3.24 -2.33 2.00
C ALA A 33 -3.76 -2.42 3.44
N GLY A 34 -3.16 -3.29 4.26
CA GLY A 34 -3.47 -3.42 5.68
C GLY A 34 -3.25 -2.13 6.48
N LEU A 35 -2.15 -1.40 6.20
CA LEU A 35 -1.89 -0.09 6.81
C LEU A 35 -2.99 0.93 6.46
N ILE A 36 -3.35 1.01 5.18
CA ILE A 36 -4.40 1.93 4.73
C ILE A 36 -5.73 1.60 5.41
N LEU A 37 -6.07 0.32 5.52
CA LEU A 37 -7.29 -0.14 6.19
C LEU A 37 -7.29 0.20 7.69
N ALA A 38 -6.15 0.05 8.36
CA ALA A 38 -6.01 0.42 9.76
C ALA A 38 -6.24 1.94 9.96
N ASP A 39 -5.63 2.76 9.11
CA ASP A 39 -5.80 4.21 9.14
C ASP A 39 -7.23 4.66 8.79
N LEU A 40 -7.92 3.93 7.91
CA LEU A 40 -9.32 4.20 7.57
C LEU A 40 -10.26 3.94 8.75
N GLY A 41 -9.90 3.02 9.63
CA GLY A 41 -10.78 2.60 10.73
C GLY A 41 -12.07 1.92 10.25
N ALA A 42 -12.05 1.29 9.09
CA ALA A 42 -13.22 0.64 8.49
C ALA A 42 -13.73 -0.51 9.37
N GLN A 43 -15.05 -0.54 9.59
CA GLN A 43 -15.71 -1.55 10.44
C GLN A 43 -16.17 -2.76 9.63
N GLU A 44 -16.66 -2.54 8.42
CA GLU A 44 -17.12 -3.59 7.52
C GLU A 44 -16.02 -3.93 6.51
N LEU A 45 -15.46 -5.13 6.64
CA LEU A 45 -14.34 -5.60 5.83
C LEU A 45 -14.71 -6.92 5.15
N GLY A 46 -14.53 -6.99 3.84
CA GLY A 46 -14.53 -8.26 3.12
C GLY A 46 -13.31 -9.13 3.50
N ASP A 47 -13.32 -10.41 3.11
CA ASP A 47 -12.29 -11.37 3.51
C ASP A 47 -10.87 -10.98 3.09
N GLY A 48 -10.72 -10.44 1.88
CA GLY A 48 -9.43 -9.91 1.41
C GLY A 48 -8.90 -8.76 2.27
N ALA A 49 -9.78 -7.83 2.64
CA ALA A 49 -9.43 -6.70 3.51
C ALA A 49 -9.08 -7.16 4.93
N ARG A 50 -9.81 -8.14 5.46
CA ARG A 50 -9.49 -8.78 6.76
C ARG A 50 -8.12 -9.44 6.73
N THR A 51 -7.81 -10.16 5.65
CA THR A 51 -6.51 -10.79 5.46
C THR A 51 -5.38 -9.75 5.42
N ALA A 52 -5.56 -8.67 4.65
CA ALA A 52 -4.56 -7.60 4.58
C ALA A 52 -4.31 -6.95 5.96
N LYS A 53 -5.36 -6.73 6.73
CA LYS A 53 -5.25 -6.20 8.08
C LYS A 53 -4.47 -7.13 9.00
N LEU A 54 -4.76 -8.42 8.98
CA LEU A 54 -4.03 -9.43 9.75
C LEU A 54 -2.56 -9.50 9.36
N VAL A 55 -2.25 -9.45 8.06
CA VAL A 55 -0.87 -9.41 7.55
C VAL A 55 -0.12 -8.20 8.11
N CYS A 56 -0.73 -7.03 8.07
CA CYS A 56 -0.13 -5.80 8.60
C CYS A 56 0.10 -5.86 10.12
N GLU A 57 -0.81 -6.46 10.86
CA GLU A 57 -0.73 -6.59 12.33
C GLU A 57 0.33 -7.61 12.77
N GLN A 58 0.59 -8.65 11.97
CA GLN A 58 1.46 -9.77 12.35
C GLN A 58 2.87 -9.68 11.77
N ILE A 59 3.07 -8.93 10.70
CA ILE A 59 4.37 -8.83 10.02
C ILE A 59 4.96 -7.45 10.26
N ASP A 60 6.14 -7.43 10.87
CA ASP A 60 6.91 -6.18 11.00
C ASP A 60 7.41 -5.73 9.63
N ARG A 61 7.34 -4.41 9.38
CA ARG A 61 7.78 -3.83 8.10
C ARG A 61 9.23 -4.20 7.72
N HIS A 62 10.09 -4.38 8.71
CA HIS A 62 11.48 -4.76 8.47
C HIS A 62 11.62 -6.20 7.96
N GLU A 63 10.64 -7.06 8.20
CA GLU A 63 10.60 -8.40 7.64
C GLU A 63 10.30 -8.42 6.14
N LEU A 64 9.71 -7.34 5.60
CA LEU A 64 9.39 -7.22 4.18
C LEU A 64 10.63 -7.24 3.27
N VAL A 65 11.81 -6.93 3.79
CA VAL A 65 13.07 -7.08 3.05
C VAL A 65 13.36 -8.55 2.67
N ASN A 66 12.79 -9.49 3.40
CA ASN A 66 12.97 -10.92 3.20
C ASN A 66 11.92 -11.57 2.29
N THR A 67 10.96 -10.80 1.80
CA THR A 67 9.98 -11.28 0.82
C THR A 67 10.63 -11.63 -0.50
N THR A 68 9.91 -12.32 -1.38
CA THR A 68 10.39 -12.65 -2.71
C THR A 68 10.80 -11.41 -3.48
N HIS A 69 10.00 -10.34 -3.42
CA HIS A 69 10.31 -9.08 -4.08
C HIS A 69 11.46 -8.34 -3.38
N GLY A 70 11.46 -8.27 -2.06
CA GLY A 70 12.53 -7.65 -1.29
C GLY A 70 13.90 -8.26 -1.61
N LYS A 71 13.98 -9.59 -1.66
CA LYS A 71 15.20 -10.30 -2.07
C LYS A 71 15.60 -10.03 -3.51
N ARG A 72 14.62 -9.92 -4.43
CA ARG A 72 14.88 -9.55 -5.82
C ARG A 72 15.51 -8.16 -5.91
N LEU A 73 14.98 -7.16 -5.20
CA LEU A 73 15.54 -5.81 -5.17
C LEU A 73 16.96 -5.79 -4.60
N GLN A 74 17.22 -6.53 -3.53
CA GLN A 74 18.56 -6.68 -2.96
C GLN A 74 19.55 -7.29 -3.98
N ASN A 75 19.15 -8.34 -4.68
CA ASN A 75 19.98 -8.99 -5.70
C ASN A 75 20.28 -8.07 -6.90
N LEU A 76 19.41 -7.09 -7.16
CA LEU A 76 19.63 -6.06 -8.17
C LEU A 76 20.47 -4.88 -7.66
N GLY A 77 20.92 -4.91 -6.40
CA GLY A 77 21.68 -3.81 -5.80
C GLY A 77 20.84 -2.59 -5.39
N LEU A 78 19.51 -2.73 -5.36
CA LEU A 78 18.55 -1.65 -5.06
C LEU A 78 18.21 -1.56 -3.57
N HIS A 79 19.19 -1.70 -2.70
CA HIS A 79 18.99 -1.66 -1.24
C HIS A 79 18.47 -0.29 -0.76
N GLY A 80 18.94 0.79 -1.38
CA GLY A 80 18.47 2.15 -1.06
C GLY A 80 17.00 2.36 -1.39
N ASP A 81 16.55 1.82 -2.53
CA ASP A 81 15.16 1.89 -2.95
C ASP A 81 14.26 1.11 -1.98
N LEU A 82 14.71 -0.07 -1.57
CA LEU A 82 13.97 -0.90 -0.61
C LEU A 82 13.81 -0.18 0.73
N ALA A 83 14.89 0.41 1.26
CA ALA A 83 14.84 1.17 2.51
C ALA A 83 13.89 2.38 2.39
N PHE A 84 13.94 3.09 1.27
CA PHE A 84 13.05 4.22 0.99
C PHE A 84 11.57 3.80 0.92
N CYS A 85 11.26 2.70 0.24
CA CYS A 85 9.89 2.20 0.10
C CYS A 85 9.28 1.72 1.42
N LEU A 86 10.11 1.34 2.39
CA LEU A 86 9.65 0.94 3.72
C LEU A 86 9.43 2.12 4.67
N GLU A 87 9.80 3.34 4.28
CA GLU A 87 9.49 4.53 5.07
C GLU A 87 8.02 4.90 4.96
N LEU A 88 7.40 5.18 6.09
CA LEU A 88 5.98 5.54 6.15
C LEU A 88 5.78 7.06 6.13
N ASP A 89 4.67 7.49 5.54
CA ASP A 89 4.16 8.87 5.62
C ASP A 89 5.15 9.98 5.19
N ARG A 90 6.01 9.69 4.22
CA ARG A 90 6.96 10.68 3.70
C ARG A 90 6.32 11.81 2.90
N SER A 91 5.12 11.61 2.41
CA SER A 91 4.39 12.58 1.59
C SER A 91 3.00 12.82 2.14
N SER A 92 2.57 14.06 2.11
CA SER A 92 1.18 14.46 2.38
C SER A 92 0.31 14.51 1.12
N GLY A 93 0.91 14.29 -0.05
CA GLY A 93 0.19 14.32 -1.32
C GLY A 93 -0.43 13.00 -1.70
N VAL A 94 -1.55 13.07 -2.40
CA VAL A 94 -2.25 11.90 -2.97
C VAL A 94 -2.27 12.04 -4.48
N ILE A 95 -1.91 10.99 -5.18
CA ILE A 95 -2.01 10.94 -6.65
C ILE A 95 -3.42 10.49 -7.01
N ILE A 96 -4.15 11.33 -7.73
CA ILE A 96 -5.48 11.04 -8.21
C ILE A 96 -5.42 10.80 -9.71
N TRP A 97 -5.96 9.67 -10.17
CA TRP A 97 -6.11 9.42 -11.59
C TRP A 97 -7.20 10.31 -12.16
N ASP A 98 -6.84 11.12 -13.14
CA ASP A 98 -7.80 11.91 -13.91
C ASP A 98 -8.14 11.20 -15.22
N GLN A 99 -9.39 10.75 -15.31
CA GLN A 99 -9.86 9.99 -16.46
C GLN A 99 -9.90 10.83 -17.75
N ALA A 100 -10.10 12.13 -17.64
CA ALA A 100 -10.19 13.01 -18.80
C ALA A 100 -8.82 13.23 -19.47
N SER A 101 -7.79 13.43 -18.67
CA SER A 101 -6.42 13.63 -19.15
C SER A 101 -5.65 12.33 -19.35
N GLY A 102 -6.05 11.23 -18.70
CA GLY A 102 -5.32 9.97 -18.69
C GLY A 102 -4.03 10.01 -17.86
N TRP A 103 -3.87 10.97 -16.93
CA TRP A 103 -2.68 11.13 -16.09
C TRP A 103 -3.04 11.17 -14.61
N GLY A 104 -2.06 10.83 -13.79
CA GLY A 104 -2.15 11.01 -12.35
C GLY A 104 -1.82 12.46 -11.99
N ALA A 105 -2.70 13.11 -11.23
CA ALA A 105 -2.49 14.46 -10.71
C ALA A 105 -2.23 14.43 -9.21
N LEU A 106 -1.23 15.19 -8.75
CA LEU A 106 -0.94 15.34 -7.33
C LEU A 106 -1.96 16.28 -6.69
N LYS A 107 -2.66 15.78 -5.68
CA LYS A 107 -3.52 16.57 -4.81
C LYS A 107 -2.86 16.67 -3.42
N ARG A 108 -2.78 17.88 -2.97
CA ARG A 108 -2.27 18.21 -1.63
C ARG A 108 -3.38 18.71 -0.73
#